data_30de0773ca2ad7cb6ed367c60d3a4023
#
_entry.id   30de0773ca2ad7cb6ed367c60d3a4023
#
_cell.length_a   1.000
_cell.length_b   1.000
_cell.length_c   1.000
_cell.angle_alpha   90.00
_cell.angle_beta   90.00
_cell.angle_gamma   90.00
#
_symmetry.space_group_name_H-M   'P 1'
#
loop_
_entity.id
_entity.type
_entity.pdbx_description
1 polymer ?
#
loop_
_entity_poly.entity_id
_entity_poly.type
_entity_poly.pdbx_seq_one_letter_code
_entity_poly.pdbx_strand_id
1 'polypeptide(L)' 'AVVEDTVTGITAGVAAGATVFAYAPLGDGDALRAAGAAWVFADMAQLPGLLAGWSQ' A
#
# COMPACT_ATOMS: atom_id res chain seq x y z
N ALA A 1 -5.85 -8.34 1.21
CA ALA A 1 -5.17 -7.04 1.16
C ALA A 1 -4.27 -6.86 2.38
N VAL A 2 -3.16 -6.18 2.18
CA VAL A 2 -2.19 -5.87 3.24
C VAL A 2 -1.90 -4.38 3.21
N VAL A 3 -1.65 -3.80 4.38
CA VAL A 3 -1.20 -2.42 4.50
C VAL A 3 0.24 -2.43 4.99
N GLU A 4 1.13 -1.75 4.26
CA GLU A 4 2.55 -1.69 4.58
C GLU A 4 3.08 -0.27 4.41
N ASP A 5 4.15 0.06 5.12
CA ASP A 5 4.75 1.39 5.09
C ASP A 5 6.24 1.37 4.70
N THR A 6 6.79 0.22 4.33
CA THR A 6 8.19 0.10 3.94
C THR A 6 8.32 -0.63 2.62
N VAL A 7 9.41 -0.34 1.89
CA VAL A 7 9.75 -1.04 0.65
C VAL A 7 9.88 -2.54 0.90
N THR A 8 10.55 -2.93 1.99
CA THR A 8 10.73 -4.33 2.34
C THR A 8 9.40 -5.04 2.55
N GLY A 9 8.49 -4.42 3.32
CA GLY A 9 7.17 -5.01 3.57
C GLY A 9 6.33 -5.12 2.31
N ILE A 10 6.36 -4.09 1.45
CA ILE A 10 5.62 -4.12 0.19
C ILE A 10 6.15 -5.21 -0.72
N THR A 11 7.46 -5.30 -0.86
CA THR A 11 8.09 -6.32 -1.69
C THR A 11 7.71 -7.73 -1.22
N ALA A 12 7.72 -7.96 0.08
CA ALA A 12 7.32 -9.24 0.65
C ALA A 12 5.84 -9.55 0.39
N GLY A 13 4.96 -8.56 0.55
CA GLY A 13 3.54 -8.74 0.29
C GLY A 13 3.25 -9.06 -1.17
N VAL A 14 3.89 -8.35 -2.09
CA VAL A 14 3.73 -8.59 -3.52
C VAL A 14 4.25 -9.98 -3.89
N ALA A 15 5.39 -10.38 -3.36
CA ALA A 15 5.96 -11.70 -3.61
C ALA A 15 5.04 -12.82 -3.10
N ALA A 16 4.28 -12.56 -2.05
CA ALA A 16 3.30 -13.51 -1.52
C ALA A 16 1.96 -13.51 -2.28
N GLY A 17 1.83 -12.67 -3.30
CA GLY A 17 0.61 -12.58 -4.10
C GLY A 17 -0.47 -11.69 -3.51
N ALA A 18 -0.15 -10.89 -2.51
CA ALA A 18 -1.14 -10.01 -1.89
C ALA A 18 -1.28 -8.69 -2.65
N THR A 19 -2.47 -8.09 -2.55
CA THR A 19 -2.67 -6.70 -2.96
C THR A 19 -2.20 -5.81 -1.80
N VAL A 20 -1.24 -4.93 -2.06
CA VAL A 20 -0.60 -4.12 -1.04
C VAL A 20 -1.06 -2.68 -1.14
N PHE A 21 -1.53 -2.12 -0.04
CA PHE A 21 -1.84 -0.71 0.13
C PHE A 21 -0.70 -0.08 0.93
N ALA A 22 -0.03 0.91 0.36
CA ALA A 22 1.13 1.51 0.99
C ALA A 22 0.76 2.81 1.72
N TYR A 23 1.14 2.88 2.98
CA TYR A 23 0.97 4.08 3.79
C TYR A 23 2.25 4.90 3.73
N ALA A 24 2.16 6.13 3.22
CA ALA A 24 3.31 7.00 2.95
C ALA A 24 3.11 8.38 3.57
N PRO A 25 3.10 8.51 4.91
CA PRO A 25 2.84 9.79 5.56
C PRO A 25 3.97 10.81 5.37
N LEU A 26 5.17 10.36 5.03
CA LEU A 26 6.35 11.21 4.92
C LEU A 26 6.73 11.53 3.48
N GLY A 27 5.85 11.25 2.51
CA GLY A 27 6.09 11.63 1.11
C GLY A 27 6.97 10.67 0.32
N ASP A 28 7.19 9.45 0.79
CA ASP A 28 7.98 8.43 0.12
C ASP A 28 7.15 7.51 -0.78
N GLY A 29 5.99 8.00 -1.24
CA GLY A 29 5.05 7.22 -2.02
C GLY A 29 5.61 6.68 -3.33
N ASP A 30 6.51 7.42 -3.99
CA ASP A 30 7.09 6.96 -5.25
C ASP A 30 7.92 5.69 -5.06
N ALA A 31 8.73 5.63 -3.99
CA ALA A 31 9.52 4.44 -3.69
C ALA A 31 8.62 3.25 -3.34
N LEU A 32 7.56 3.48 -2.59
CA LEU A 32 6.62 2.43 -2.21
C LEU A 32 5.85 1.91 -3.40
N ARG A 33 5.46 2.80 -4.31
CA ARG A 33 4.79 2.39 -5.55
C ARG A 33 5.73 1.57 -6.43
N ALA A 34 6.99 1.98 -6.53
CA ALA A 34 7.98 1.24 -7.31
C ALA A 34 8.23 -0.16 -6.76
N ALA A 35 8.02 -0.36 -5.46
CA ALA A 35 8.14 -1.68 -4.84
C ALA A 35 6.96 -2.61 -5.17
N GLY A 36 5.90 -2.09 -5.78
CA GLY A 36 4.77 -2.89 -6.23
C GLY A 36 3.45 -2.62 -5.52
N ALA A 37 3.34 -1.55 -4.73
CA ALA A 37 2.08 -1.21 -4.09
C ALA A 37 1.02 -0.90 -5.14
N ALA A 38 -0.18 -1.46 -4.94
CA ALA A 38 -1.31 -1.20 -5.83
C ALA A 38 -1.90 0.18 -5.59
N TRP A 39 -1.76 0.70 -4.38
CA TRP A 39 -2.28 2.01 -4.00
C TRP A 39 -1.39 2.63 -2.94
N VAL A 40 -1.21 3.95 -3.00
CA VAL A 40 -0.42 4.69 -2.01
C VAL A 40 -1.31 5.77 -1.40
N PHE A 41 -1.28 5.89 -0.07
CA PHE A 41 -2.06 6.91 0.63
C PHE A 41 -1.24 7.49 1.78
N ALA A 42 -1.53 8.73 2.14
CA ALA A 42 -0.78 9.47 3.16
C ALA A 42 -1.57 9.71 4.46
N ASP A 43 -2.87 9.47 4.43
CA ASP A 43 -3.76 9.69 5.56
C ASP A 43 -4.49 8.38 5.87
N MET A 44 -4.28 7.85 7.06
CA MET A 44 -4.87 6.58 7.46
C MET A 44 -6.41 6.62 7.43
N ALA A 45 -7.01 7.79 7.55
CA ALA A 45 -8.47 7.94 7.44
C ALA A 45 -9.00 7.58 6.04
N GLN A 46 -8.14 7.56 5.02
CA GLN A 46 -8.53 7.16 3.66
C GLN A 46 -8.71 5.65 3.51
N LEU A 47 -8.12 4.87 4.41
CA LEU A 47 -8.03 3.42 4.25
C LEU A 47 -9.39 2.72 4.13
N PRO A 48 -10.40 3.03 4.94
CA PRO A 48 -11.69 2.34 4.80
C PRO A 48 -12.30 2.50 3.40
N GLY A 49 -12.21 3.71 2.82
CA GLY A 49 -12.72 3.94 1.48
C GLY A 49 -11.94 3.19 0.41
N LEU A 50 -10.62 3.13 0.55
CA LEU A 50 -9.77 2.38 -0.39
C LEU A 50 -10.10 0.90 -0.34
N LEU A 51 -10.24 0.33 0.84
CA LEU A 51 -10.57 -1.09 1.00
C LEU A 51 -11.95 -1.41 0.46
N ALA A 52 -12.92 -0.53 0.66
CA ALA A 52 -14.27 -0.72 0.13
C ALA A 52 -14.26 -0.73 -1.40
N GLY A 53 -13.50 0.16 -2.03
CA GLY A 53 -13.37 0.19 -3.48
C GLY A 53 -12.59 -1.00 -4.05
N TRP A 54 -11.64 -1.51 -3.28
CA TRP A 54 -10.81 -2.63 -3.70
C TRP A 54 -11.55 -3.96 -3.67
N SER A 55 -12.47 -4.13 -2.76
CA SER A 55 -13.07 -5.44 -2.45
C SER A 55 -13.89 -6.04 -3.61
N GLN A 56 -13.84 -5.42 -4.75
CA GLN A 56 -14.46 -5.94 -5.95
C GLN A 56 -13.55 -6.93 -6.67
#